data_5215a4266bbfee645b8b644c6c0e2527
#
_entry.id   5215a4266bbfee645b8b644c6c0e2527
#
_cell.length_a   1.000
_cell.length_b   1.000
_cell.length_c   1.000
_cell.angle_alpha   90.00
_cell.angle_beta   90.00
_cell.angle_gamma   90.00
#
_symmetry.space_group_name_H-M   'P 1'
#
loop_
_entity.id
_entity.type
_entity.pdbx_description
1 polymer ?
#
loop_
_entity_poly.entity_id
_entity_poly.type
_entity_poly.pdbx_seq_one_letter_code
_entity_poly.pdbx_strand_id
1 'polypeptide(L)'
;IRSCDPLARFLQFYLNMIRGNVFLLNSTNTTEIFEQMIRIDEKDALIGISFPRYSMRTLKAMEFANDRQAKIITITDTIYSPMCLYSSCNLLARSNMVSIVDSLVAPLSLINALVVALCLKRPDDVKKNLESLGQAWDNYQVYLKDEFNYIDESLLSTPLQKEKEQKL
;
A
#
# COMPACT_ATOMS: atom_id res chain seq x y z
N ILE A 1 -8.92 3.14 9.63
CA ILE A 1 -9.45 3.96 10.72
C ILE A 1 -9.12 3.24 12.02
N ARG A 2 -8.72 3.91 13.09
CA ARG A 2 -8.22 3.35 14.35
C ARG A 2 -6.98 2.47 14.16
N SER A 3 -7.02 1.19 14.58
CA SER A 3 -5.86 0.29 14.56
C SER A 3 -5.29 0.03 13.15
N CYS A 4 -6.09 0.19 12.10
CA CYS A 4 -5.63 0.03 10.72
C CYS A 4 -4.99 1.29 10.12
N ASP A 5 -5.09 2.46 10.74
CA ASP A 5 -4.50 3.70 10.23
C ASP A 5 -2.97 3.62 10.07
N PRO A 6 -2.21 3.06 11.02
CA PRO A 6 -0.78 2.86 10.84
C PRO A 6 -0.41 2.02 9.60
N LEU A 7 -1.19 0.96 9.30
CA LEU A 7 -0.98 0.13 8.13
C LEU A 7 -1.23 0.90 6.82
N ALA A 8 -2.28 1.72 6.80
CA ALA A 8 -2.61 2.54 5.63
C ALA A 8 -1.54 3.61 5.37
N ARG A 9 -1.01 4.26 6.43
CA ARG A 9 0.10 5.22 6.32
C ARG A 9 1.38 4.57 5.84
N PHE A 10 1.70 3.41 6.39
CA PHE A 10 2.86 2.63 5.97
C PHE A 10 2.78 2.26 4.48
N LEU A 11 1.64 1.73 4.05
CA LEU A 11 1.42 1.40 2.64
C LEU A 11 1.48 2.64 1.75
N GLN A 12 0.84 3.75 2.13
CA GLN A 12 0.88 5.00 1.38
C GLN A 12 2.31 5.51 1.18
N PHE A 13 3.12 5.47 2.25
CA PHE A 13 4.52 5.92 2.18
C PHE A 13 5.29 5.20 1.08
N TYR A 14 5.24 3.87 1.06
CA TYR A 14 5.95 3.08 0.05
C TYR A 14 5.32 3.18 -1.35
N LEU A 15 4.00 3.26 -1.43
CA LEU A 15 3.35 3.45 -2.73
C LEU A 15 3.72 4.79 -3.36
N ASN A 16 3.89 5.86 -2.57
CA ASN A 16 4.34 7.15 -3.07
C ASN A 16 5.78 7.13 -3.61
N MET A 17 6.63 6.23 -3.10
CA MET A 17 7.97 6.01 -3.67
C MET A 17 7.92 5.32 -5.04
N ILE A 18 6.92 4.47 -5.27
CA ILE A 18 6.75 3.70 -6.51
C ILE A 18 5.98 4.50 -7.56
N ARG A 19 4.94 5.22 -7.12
CA ARG A 19 4.02 5.99 -7.99
C ARG A 19 3.65 7.31 -7.31
N GLY A 20 3.63 8.39 -8.08
CA GLY A 20 2.94 9.60 -7.65
C GLY A 20 1.42 9.38 -7.56
N ASN A 21 0.70 10.33 -6.99
CA ASN A 21 -0.76 10.35 -6.89
C ASN A 21 -1.37 9.26 -5.98
N VAL A 22 -0.73 8.99 -4.86
CA VAL A 22 -1.27 8.11 -3.81
C VAL A 22 -1.78 8.96 -2.66
N PHE A 23 -3.08 8.89 -2.38
CA PHE A 23 -3.74 9.68 -1.36
C PHE A 23 -4.20 8.79 -0.21
N LEU A 24 -3.97 9.23 1.02
CA LEU A 24 -4.52 8.61 2.20
C LEU A 24 -5.85 9.29 2.55
N LEU A 25 -6.92 8.53 2.49
CA LEU A 25 -8.21 8.99 3.00
C LEU A 25 -8.16 8.98 4.52
N ASN A 26 -7.92 10.14 5.10
CA ASN A 26 -7.75 10.31 6.53
C ASN A 26 -8.67 11.40 7.04
N SER A 27 -9.82 11.01 7.56
CA SER A 27 -10.71 11.88 8.29
C SER A 27 -11.43 11.14 9.40
N THR A 28 -11.71 11.84 10.47
CA THR A 28 -12.61 11.41 11.54
C THR A 28 -14.08 11.63 11.16
N ASN A 29 -14.33 12.50 10.18
CA ASN A 29 -15.65 12.84 9.67
C ASN A 29 -15.96 12.08 8.36
N THR A 30 -17.12 11.48 8.28
CA THR A 30 -17.56 10.73 7.09
C THR A 30 -17.77 11.65 5.88
N THR A 31 -18.23 12.88 6.09
CA THR A 31 -18.45 13.86 5.02
C THR A 31 -17.15 14.22 4.31
N GLU A 32 -16.09 14.48 5.07
CA GLU A 32 -14.76 14.80 4.51
C GLU A 32 -14.18 13.65 3.68
N ILE A 33 -14.48 12.39 4.03
CA ILE A 33 -14.05 11.24 3.23
C ILE A 33 -14.67 11.30 1.83
N PHE A 34 -15.96 11.60 1.73
CA PHE A 34 -16.64 11.73 0.44
C PHE A 34 -16.16 12.94 -0.35
N GLU A 35 -15.87 14.06 0.32
CA GLU A 35 -15.26 15.25 -0.31
C GLU A 35 -13.90 14.93 -0.93
N GLN A 36 -13.05 14.18 -0.21
CA GLN A 36 -11.76 13.70 -0.74
C GLN A 36 -11.91 12.74 -1.93
N MET A 37 -13.00 11.97 -1.96
CA MET A 37 -13.27 10.96 -2.97
C MET A 37 -14.14 11.47 -4.13
N ILE A 38 -14.58 12.71 -4.14
CA ILE A 38 -15.58 13.20 -5.10
C ILE A 38 -15.16 13.03 -6.56
N ARG A 39 -13.86 12.99 -6.84
CA ARG A 39 -13.28 12.85 -8.19
C ARG A 39 -12.84 11.45 -8.55
N ILE A 40 -13.07 10.47 -7.67
CA ILE A 40 -12.69 9.07 -7.94
C ILE A 40 -13.47 8.56 -9.15
N ASP A 41 -12.80 7.83 -10.04
CA ASP A 41 -13.37 7.28 -11.25
C ASP A 41 -12.85 5.87 -11.59
N GLU A 42 -13.22 5.34 -12.74
CA GLU A 42 -12.86 4.00 -13.23
C GLU A 42 -11.34 3.78 -13.43
N LYS A 43 -10.54 4.85 -13.49
CA LYS A 43 -9.08 4.80 -13.66
C LYS A 43 -8.37 4.69 -12.32
N ASP A 44 -9.09 4.91 -11.23
CA ASP A 44 -8.56 4.89 -9.89
C ASP A 44 -8.67 3.51 -9.24
N ALA A 45 -7.87 3.32 -8.20
CA ALA A 45 -7.94 2.16 -7.34
C ALA A 45 -8.04 2.58 -5.87
N LEU A 46 -9.01 2.03 -5.16
CA LEU A 46 -9.16 2.20 -3.72
C LEU A 46 -8.65 0.95 -3.00
N ILE A 47 -7.77 1.14 -2.00
CA ILE A 47 -7.33 0.06 -1.11
C ILE A 47 -8.01 0.24 0.24
N GLY A 48 -8.91 -0.68 0.58
CA GLY A 48 -9.58 -0.71 1.87
C GLY A 48 -8.90 -1.69 2.84
N ILE A 49 -8.53 -1.21 4.02
CA ILE A 49 -7.91 -2.03 5.08
C ILE A 49 -8.82 -2.04 6.30
N SER A 50 -9.36 -3.20 6.66
CA SER A 50 -10.18 -3.36 7.85
C SER A 50 -10.22 -4.82 8.30
N PHE A 51 -10.24 -5.01 9.61
CA PHE A 51 -10.28 -6.30 10.29
C PHE A 51 -11.51 -6.39 11.22
N PRO A 52 -11.76 -7.50 11.91
CA PRO A 52 -12.94 -7.66 12.76
C PRO A 52 -13.27 -6.44 13.62
N ARG A 53 -14.56 -6.17 13.80
CA ARG A 53 -15.15 -4.87 14.13
C ARG A 53 -15.03 -3.87 12.97
N TYR A 54 -15.29 -4.37 11.75
CA TYR A 54 -15.15 -3.65 10.50
C TYR A 54 -15.73 -2.24 10.53
N SER A 55 -14.99 -1.29 9.96
CA SER A 55 -15.37 0.11 9.97
C SER A 55 -16.47 0.40 8.94
N MET A 56 -17.63 0.86 9.41
CA MET A 56 -18.71 1.31 8.52
C MET A 56 -18.28 2.46 7.60
N ARG A 57 -17.36 3.33 8.06
CA ARG A 57 -16.83 4.40 7.21
C ARG A 57 -16.01 3.86 6.06
N THR A 58 -15.20 2.82 6.31
CA THR A 58 -14.44 2.16 5.25
C THR A 58 -15.38 1.48 4.26
N LEU A 59 -16.41 0.79 4.73
CA LEU A 59 -17.41 0.14 3.88
C LEU A 59 -18.13 1.15 2.99
N LYS A 60 -18.60 2.27 3.55
CA LYS A 60 -19.26 3.34 2.78
C LYS A 60 -18.33 4.00 1.76
N ALA A 61 -17.06 4.17 2.08
CA ALA A 61 -16.08 4.67 1.13
C ALA A 61 -15.88 3.68 -0.04
N MET A 62 -15.87 2.38 0.25
CA MET A 62 -15.78 1.34 -0.78
C MET A 62 -17.03 1.27 -1.65
N GLU A 63 -18.21 1.35 -1.04
CA GLU A 63 -19.50 1.44 -1.76
C GLU A 63 -19.49 2.61 -2.73
N PHE A 64 -19.12 3.81 -2.26
CA PHE A 64 -19.04 5.01 -3.09
C PHE A 64 -18.04 4.87 -4.25
N ALA A 65 -16.88 4.24 -4.02
CA ALA A 65 -15.90 3.97 -5.06
C ALA A 65 -16.42 2.96 -6.09
N ASN A 66 -17.13 1.92 -5.61
CA ASN A 66 -17.77 0.92 -6.48
C ASN A 66 -18.81 1.53 -7.39
N ASP A 67 -19.66 2.43 -6.88
CA ASP A 67 -20.68 3.14 -7.66
C ASP A 67 -20.07 4.00 -8.79
N ARG A 68 -18.81 4.40 -8.62
CA ARG A 68 -18.00 5.14 -9.60
C ARG A 68 -17.07 4.26 -10.44
N GLN A 69 -17.26 2.94 -10.36
CA GLN A 69 -16.52 1.94 -11.14
C GLN A 69 -15.00 1.91 -10.86
N ALA A 70 -14.53 2.52 -9.79
CA ALA A 70 -13.14 2.41 -9.36
C ALA A 70 -12.80 0.96 -8.99
N LYS A 71 -11.53 0.57 -9.18
CA LYS A 71 -11.07 -0.75 -8.78
C LYS A 71 -10.89 -0.80 -7.26
N ILE A 72 -11.39 -1.84 -6.62
CA ILE A 72 -11.32 -1.96 -5.16
C ILE A 72 -10.49 -3.18 -4.79
N ILE A 73 -9.50 -2.94 -3.95
CA ILE A 73 -8.64 -3.97 -3.36
C ILE A 73 -8.89 -3.95 -1.85
N THR A 74 -9.07 -5.11 -1.24
CA THR A 74 -9.20 -5.20 0.21
C THR A 74 -8.04 -5.92 0.85
N ILE A 75 -7.67 -5.45 2.05
CA ILE A 75 -6.81 -6.16 2.99
C ILE A 75 -7.65 -6.44 4.22
N THR A 76 -7.98 -7.70 4.46
CA THR A 76 -8.89 -8.14 5.52
C THR A 76 -8.51 -9.55 6.02
N ASP A 77 -9.24 -10.07 7.00
CA ASP A 77 -8.93 -11.36 7.64
C ASP A 77 -9.53 -12.58 6.96
N THR A 78 -10.68 -12.42 6.30
CA THR A 78 -11.44 -13.54 5.72
C THR A 78 -12.20 -13.12 4.47
N ILE A 79 -12.46 -14.07 3.59
CA ILE A 79 -13.31 -13.87 2.40
C ILE A 79 -14.78 -13.56 2.76
N TYR A 80 -15.20 -13.88 3.99
CA TYR A 80 -16.54 -13.57 4.49
C TYR A 80 -16.65 -12.18 5.10
N SER A 81 -15.60 -11.40 5.06
CA SER A 81 -15.60 -10.00 5.47
C SER A 81 -16.59 -9.19 4.64
N PRO A 82 -17.39 -8.30 5.24
CA PRO A 82 -18.28 -7.42 4.49
C PRO A 82 -17.55 -6.52 3.48
N MET A 83 -16.24 -6.33 3.64
CA MET A 83 -15.40 -5.60 2.69
C MET A 83 -15.33 -6.29 1.32
N CYS A 84 -15.43 -7.62 1.29
CA CYS A 84 -15.34 -8.40 0.06
C CYS A 84 -16.54 -8.23 -0.88
N LEU A 85 -17.63 -7.63 -0.40
CA LEU A 85 -18.82 -7.36 -1.21
C LEU A 85 -18.56 -6.36 -2.35
N TYR A 86 -17.64 -5.42 -2.13
CA TYR A 86 -17.36 -4.34 -3.08
C TYR A 86 -16.02 -4.54 -3.81
N SER A 87 -15.22 -5.52 -3.39
CA SER A 87 -13.84 -5.63 -3.89
C SER A 87 -13.72 -6.55 -5.10
N SER A 88 -12.84 -6.17 -6.01
CA SER A 88 -12.43 -6.99 -7.15
C SER A 88 -11.20 -7.87 -6.84
N CYS A 89 -10.49 -7.58 -5.75
CA CYS A 89 -9.32 -8.34 -5.30
C CYS A 89 -9.22 -8.32 -3.78
N ASN A 90 -9.12 -9.51 -3.17
CA ASN A 90 -9.06 -9.68 -1.73
C ASN A 90 -7.70 -10.23 -1.31
N LEU A 91 -6.97 -9.48 -0.50
CA LEU A 91 -5.74 -9.90 0.13
C LEU A 91 -6.03 -10.26 1.59
N LEU A 92 -5.79 -11.52 1.94
CA LEU A 92 -6.19 -12.05 3.24
C LEU A 92 -4.99 -12.16 4.18
N ALA A 93 -5.13 -11.56 5.36
CA ALA A 93 -4.15 -11.67 6.43
C ALA A 93 -4.89 -11.91 7.76
N ARG A 94 -4.63 -13.02 8.42
CA ARG A 94 -5.28 -13.32 9.69
C ARG A 94 -4.82 -12.35 10.77
N SER A 95 -5.77 -11.70 11.40
CA SER A 95 -5.55 -10.84 12.57
C SER A 95 -6.36 -11.41 13.73
N ASN A 96 -5.75 -12.31 14.49
CA ASN A 96 -6.39 -12.89 15.66
C ASN A 96 -6.14 -11.96 16.85
N MET A 97 -7.23 -11.48 17.45
CA MET A 97 -7.17 -10.76 18.71
C MET A 97 -7.00 -11.77 19.85
N VAL A 98 -5.83 -11.78 20.48
CA VAL A 98 -5.55 -12.66 21.63
C VAL A 98 -5.85 -11.95 22.96
N SER A 99 -5.95 -10.61 22.95
CA SER A 99 -6.22 -9.76 24.10
C SER A 99 -6.95 -8.50 23.64
N ILE A 100 -6.64 -7.36 24.23
CA ILE A 100 -7.11 -6.04 23.77
C ILE A 100 -6.35 -5.55 22.53
N VAL A 101 -5.27 -6.21 22.16
CA VAL A 101 -4.39 -5.84 21.04
C VAL A 101 -4.73 -6.67 19.81
N ASP A 102 -5.08 -5.98 18.73
CA ASP A 102 -5.19 -6.59 17.41
C ASP A 102 -3.78 -6.80 16.84
N SER A 103 -3.39 -8.04 16.53
CA SER A 103 -2.09 -8.30 15.93
C SER A 103 -2.04 -7.76 14.51
N LEU A 104 -1.13 -6.83 14.24
CA LEU A 104 -0.89 -6.26 12.91
C LEU A 104 0.28 -6.93 12.17
N VAL A 105 0.89 -7.97 12.73
CA VAL A 105 2.08 -8.63 12.16
C VAL A 105 1.79 -9.24 10.79
N ALA A 106 0.76 -10.07 10.67
CA ALA A 106 0.40 -10.70 9.41
C ALA A 106 -0.07 -9.68 8.36
N PRO A 107 -0.96 -8.70 8.70
CA PRO A 107 -1.28 -7.60 7.79
C PRO A 107 -0.07 -6.80 7.30
N LEU A 108 0.86 -6.47 8.19
CA LEU A 108 2.06 -5.72 7.82
C LEU A 108 2.97 -6.55 6.91
N SER A 109 3.14 -7.84 7.20
CA SER A 109 3.91 -8.76 6.35
C SER A 109 3.32 -8.86 4.95
N LEU A 110 1.98 -8.93 4.83
CA LEU A 110 1.28 -8.93 3.55
C LEU A 110 1.51 -7.61 2.78
N ILE A 111 1.46 -6.47 3.47
CA ILE A 111 1.72 -5.16 2.88
C ILE A 111 3.18 -5.08 2.37
N ASN A 112 4.15 -5.57 3.13
CA ASN A 112 5.54 -5.64 2.68
C ASN A 112 5.67 -6.47 1.39
N ALA A 113 5.06 -7.65 1.36
CA ALA A 113 5.05 -8.50 0.16
C ALA A 113 4.40 -7.81 -1.04
N LEU A 114 3.29 -7.09 -0.84
CA LEU A 114 2.62 -6.30 -1.88
C LEU A 114 3.54 -5.21 -2.43
N VAL A 115 4.19 -4.45 -1.55
CA VAL A 115 5.14 -3.38 -1.96
C VAL A 115 6.28 -3.97 -2.77
N VAL A 116 6.91 -5.04 -2.30
CA VAL A 116 8.00 -5.73 -3.03
C VAL A 116 7.52 -6.22 -4.40
N ALA A 117 6.35 -6.86 -4.47
CA ALA A 117 5.79 -7.34 -5.73
C ALA A 117 5.54 -6.19 -6.74
N LEU A 118 5.11 -5.02 -6.26
CA LEU A 118 4.93 -3.84 -7.09
C LEU A 118 6.27 -3.26 -7.58
N CYS A 119 7.29 -3.22 -6.72
CA CYS A 119 8.66 -2.81 -7.10
C CYS A 119 9.21 -3.71 -8.20
N LEU A 120 9.10 -5.03 -8.04
CA LEU A 120 9.56 -6.00 -9.04
C LEU A 120 8.81 -5.88 -10.37
N LYS A 121 7.58 -5.42 -10.35
CA LYS A 121 6.75 -5.25 -11.56
C LYS A 121 7.05 -3.97 -12.33
N ARG A 122 7.69 -2.97 -11.68
CA ARG A 122 8.01 -1.65 -12.23
C ARG A 122 9.39 -1.18 -11.78
N PRO A 123 10.45 -1.93 -12.09
CA PRO A 123 11.80 -1.63 -11.59
C PRO A 123 12.31 -0.28 -12.07
N ASP A 124 12.02 0.11 -13.32
CA ASP A 124 12.50 1.37 -13.90
C ASP A 124 11.87 2.60 -13.24
N ASP A 125 10.55 2.56 -12.98
CA ASP A 125 9.85 3.64 -12.28
C ASP A 125 10.39 3.82 -10.85
N VAL A 126 10.61 2.70 -10.16
CA VAL A 126 11.15 2.68 -8.79
C VAL A 126 12.57 3.24 -8.78
N LYS A 127 13.44 2.77 -9.68
CA LYS A 127 14.83 3.23 -9.77
C LYS A 127 14.90 4.74 -10.00
N LYS A 128 14.16 5.26 -10.98
CA LYS A 128 14.10 6.69 -11.28
C LYS A 128 13.65 7.53 -10.09
N ASN A 129 12.62 7.07 -9.37
CA ASN A 129 12.10 7.80 -8.21
C ASN A 129 13.08 7.78 -7.04
N LEU A 130 13.74 6.64 -6.78
CA LEU A 130 14.74 6.50 -5.73
C LEU A 130 16.00 7.34 -6.03
N GLU A 131 16.46 7.39 -7.28
CA GLU A 131 17.57 8.26 -7.70
C GLU A 131 17.24 9.73 -7.46
N SER A 132 16.03 10.17 -7.82
CA SER A 132 15.57 11.54 -7.59
C SER A 132 15.47 11.89 -6.11
N LEU A 133 14.99 10.95 -5.28
CA LEU A 133 14.94 11.12 -3.83
C LEU A 133 16.35 11.15 -3.22
N GLY A 134 17.25 10.26 -3.66
CA GLY A 134 18.65 10.23 -3.23
C GLY A 134 19.35 11.57 -3.50
N GLN A 135 19.20 12.11 -4.70
CA GLN A 135 19.75 13.44 -5.05
C GLN A 135 19.19 14.54 -4.15
N ALA A 136 17.88 14.51 -3.84
CA ALA A 136 17.28 15.49 -2.94
C ALA A 136 17.82 15.34 -1.52
N TRP A 137 17.98 14.13 -1.01
CA TRP A 137 18.53 13.87 0.32
C TRP A 137 19.99 14.31 0.45
N ASP A 138 20.80 14.10 -0.59
CA ASP A 138 22.19 14.56 -0.64
C ASP A 138 22.27 16.09 -0.68
N ASN A 139 21.48 16.73 -1.53
CA ASN A 139 21.47 18.18 -1.70
C ASN A 139 21.04 18.92 -0.43
N TYR A 140 20.08 18.35 0.30
CA TYR A 140 19.53 18.95 1.52
C TYR A 140 20.12 18.37 2.81
N GLN A 141 21.10 17.48 2.71
CA GLN A 141 21.77 16.83 3.85
C GLN A 141 20.77 16.21 4.86
N VAL A 142 19.75 15.54 4.33
CA VAL A 142 18.68 14.95 5.13
C VAL A 142 19.21 13.83 6.03
N TYR A 143 20.26 13.13 5.59
CA TYR A 143 20.93 12.06 6.32
C TYR A 143 22.42 12.32 6.47
N LEU A 144 23.04 11.79 7.52
CA LEU A 144 24.49 11.83 7.70
C LEU A 144 25.16 10.95 6.62
N LYS A 145 26.18 11.47 5.95
CA LYS A 145 26.80 10.81 4.77
C LYS A 145 27.38 9.42 5.01
N ASP A 146 27.59 9.01 6.26
CA ASP A 146 28.24 7.73 6.59
C ASP A 146 27.30 6.51 6.60
N GLU A 147 25.97 6.71 6.43
CA GLU A 147 24.98 5.62 6.55
C GLU A 147 24.36 5.15 5.24
N PHE A 148 24.70 5.73 4.07
CA PHE A 148 23.95 5.50 2.83
C PHE A 148 24.74 4.91 1.65
N ASN A 149 25.27 3.69 1.84
CA ASN A 149 25.55 2.78 0.73
C ASN A 149 24.58 1.58 0.72
N TYR A 150 23.27 1.83 0.89
CA TYR A 150 22.25 0.76 1.06
C TYR A 150 21.29 0.57 -0.11
N ILE A 151 21.64 0.98 -1.31
CA ILE A 151 20.97 0.40 -2.48
C ILE A 151 21.86 -0.72 -2.97
N ASP A 152 21.70 -1.89 -2.39
CA ASP A 152 22.27 -3.11 -2.95
C ASP A 152 21.53 -3.41 -4.26
N GLU A 153 22.15 -3.07 -5.38
CA GLU A 153 21.59 -3.33 -6.73
C GLU A 153 21.25 -4.81 -6.93
N SER A 154 21.84 -5.72 -6.14
CA SER A 154 21.53 -7.13 -6.15
C SER A 154 20.10 -7.46 -5.73
N LEU A 155 19.47 -6.60 -4.92
CA LEU A 155 18.08 -6.77 -4.47
C LEU A 155 17.06 -6.38 -5.55
N LEU A 156 17.45 -5.59 -6.55
CA LEU A 156 16.60 -5.22 -7.68
C LEU A 156 16.72 -6.20 -8.86
N SER A 157 17.74 -7.07 -8.85
CA SER A 157 17.90 -8.11 -9.85
C SER A 157 17.15 -9.38 -9.43
N THR A 158 16.13 -9.75 -10.19
CA THR A 158 15.41 -11.02 -9.98
C THR A 158 16.31 -12.23 -10.24
N PRO A 159 16.14 -13.35 -9.53
CA PRO A 159 16.85 -14.60 -9.81
C PRO A 159 16.77 -15.05 -11.28
N LEU A 160 15.67 -14.69 -11.97
CA LEU A 160 15.42 -14.99 -13.38
C LEU A 160 16.29 -14.18 -14.38
N GLN A 161 16.83 -13.03 -13.95
CA GLN A 161 17.78 -12.27 -14.79
C GLN A 161 19.21 -12.80 -14.69
N LYS A 162 19.62 -13.32 -13.52
CA LYS A 162 20.94 -13.91 -13.30
C LYS A 162 21.15 -15.20 -14.10
N GLU A 163 20.10 -15.98 -14.37
CA GLU A 163 20.20 -17.19 -15.21
C GLU A 163 20.36 -16.89 -16.70
N LYS A 164 19.97 -15.72 -17.18
CA LYS A 164 20.15 -15.31 -18.58
C LYS A 164 21.53 -14.77 -18.86
N GLU A 165 22.18 -14.13 -17.89
CA GLU A 165 23.55 -13.60 -18.05
C GLU A 165 24.63 -14.68 -17.91
N GLN A 166 24.32 -15.81 -17.26
CA GLN A 166 25.25 -16.95 -17.18
C GLN A 166 25.21 -17.92 -18.39
N LYS A 167 24.31 -17.68 -19.35
CA LYS A 167 24.15 -18.50 -20.56
C LYS A 167 24.58 -17.81 -21.85
N LEU A 168 25.21 -16.64 -21.74
CA LEU A 168 25.90 -15.93 -22.83
C LEU A 168 27.41 -15.97 -22.62
#